data_7ac0f2a6d0b67bc9906cb949d10aa4c2
#
_entry.id   7ac0f2a6d0b67bc9906cb949d10aa4c2
#
_cell.length_a   1.000
_cell.length_b   1.000
_cell.length_c   1.000
_cell.angle_alpha   90.00
_cell.angle_beta   90.00
_cell.angle_gamma   90.00
#
_symmetry.space_group_name_H-M   'P 1'
#
loop_
_entity.id
_entity.type
_entity.pdbx_description
1 polymer ?
#
loop_
_entity_poly.entity_id
_entity_poly.type
_entity_poly.pdbx_seq_one_letter_code
_entity_poly.pdbx_strand_id
1 'polypeptide(L)'
;VGQNLRAAGAEILEGEGMIVMPGLVETHWHLWTSLLRSMAGNEKGRGYFDVTRKVGQYYTPQSMYIATKLALAEAIASGITTVHDWSHNVRRPAFAEASLRALREAGVRGRYSLGVPTGEGGVVDLPLLEKLQNNWANYASDILHLGLAWPGITGRSEKGLKELAKARQLGVPVSVHASKAGVISGLVQAGALADGMQIIHCKDATASEIARIVEAGAVVSLSPFSELRIGYGIPPVKELLDAGATIGISADTTTLTGNADLFSVMKVFLNLANALNRSEFALSAKRTLEIGTLEGARSLGLAAQTGSLTPGKCADLIMVSTNALNLSYVTDPYHLMVEAAQPANVHTVIVDGRTLKRNYQLTHLNKGQVITAAKQEFQRLMEKSGWQG
;
A
#
# COMPACT_ATOMS: atom_id res chain seq x y z
N VAL A 1 2.01 -26.25 6.96
CA VAL A 1 0.54 -26.27 6.88
C VAL A 1 0.10 -27.72 6.65
N GLY A 2 -0.78 -28.25 7.50
CA GLY A 2 -1.25 -29.64 7.44
C GLY A 2 -2.22 -29.95 8.56
N GLN A 3 -2.75 -31.18 8.57
CA GLN A 3 -3.64 -31.66 9.61
C GLN A 3 -2.86 -32.33 10.74
N ASN A 4 -3.33 -32.18 11.98
CA ASN A 4 -2.78 -32.83 13.17
C ASN A 4 -1.27 -32.61 13.38
N LEU A 5 -0.77 -31.44 13.00
CA LEU A 5 0.63 -31.08 13.19
C LEU A 5 0.94 -30.95 14.69
N ARG A 6 2.12 -31.47 15.09
CA ARG A 6 2.65 -31.32 16.45
C ARG A 6 4.03 -30.69 16.36
N ALA A 7 4.27 -29.65 17.17
CA ALA A 7 5.58 -29.04 17.31
C ALA A 7 5.88 -28.89 18.81
N ALA A 8 6.93 -29.55 19.28
CA ALA A 8 7.33 -29.47 20.69
C ALA A 8 7.74 -28.03 21.02
N GLY A 9 7.19 -27.50 22.12
CA GLY A 9 7.49 -26.14 22.59
C GLY A 9 6.80 -25.02 21.81
N ALA A 10 5.94 -25.32 20.84
CA ALA A 10 5.18 -24.30 20.14
C ALA A 10 4.07 -23.70 21.03
N GLU A 11 3.88 -22.39 20.96
CA GLU A 11 2.69 -21.74 21.48
C GLU A 11 1.50 -22.11 20.60
N ILE A 12 0.42 -22.54 21.21
CA ILE A 12 -0.83 -22.86 20.51
C ILE A 12 -1.74 -21.63 20.51
N LEU A 13 -2.16 -21.20 19.34
CA LEU A 13 -3.22 -20.21 19.18
C LEU A 13 -4.50 -20.94 18.82
N GLU A 14 -5.52 -20.79 19.66
CA GLU A 14 -6.85 -21.38 19.41
C GLU A 14 -7.47 -20.76 18.15
N GLY A 15 -7.88 -21.62 17.22
CA GLY A 15 -8.41 -21.22 15.91
C GLY A 15 -9.83 -21.70 15.66
N GLU A 16 -10.56 -22.18 16.68
CA GLU A 16 -11.96 -22.57 16.54
C GLU A 16 -12.82 -21.38 16.08
N GLY A 17 -13.64 -21.58 15.05
CA GLY A 17 -14.45 -20.51 14.47
C GLY A 17 -13.63 -19.43 13.77
N MET A 18 -12.43 -19.74 13.26
CA MET A 18 -11.57 -18.78 12.56
C MET A 18 -11.17 -19.29 11.18
N ILE A 19 -11.04 -18.36 10.24
CA ILE A 19 -10.36 -18.56 8.97
C ILE A 19 -8.95 -18.02 9.10
N VAL A 20 -7.95 -18.87 8.84
CA VAL A 20 -6.52 -18.49 8.77
C VAL A 20 -6.15 -18.29 7.32
N MET A 21 -5.63 -17.11 7.00
CA MET A 21 -5.25 -16.75 5.64
C MET A 21 -3.93 -15.96 5.64
N PRO A 22 -3.26 -15.82 4.46
CA PRO A 22 -2.14 -14.89 4.34
C PRO A 22 -2.58 -13.48 4.75
N GLY A 23 -1.68 -12.72 5.33
CA GLY A 23 -1.93 -11.32 5.60
C GLY A 23 -2.14 -10.51 4.31
N LEU A 24 -2.96 -9.48 4.39
CA LEU A 24 -3.25 -8.60 3.26
C LEU A 24 -2.02 -7.76 2.89
N VAL A 25 -1.86 -7.49 1.60
CA VAL A 25 -0.72 -6.77 1.03
C VAL A 25 -1.19 -5.45 0.43
N GLU A 26 -0.82 -4.36 1.08
CA GLU A 26 -1.06 -2.99 0.66
C GLU A 26 0.04 -2.54 -0.30
N THR A 27 -0.28 -2.39 -1.59
CA THR A 27 0.73 -2.24 -2.63
C THR A 27 1.09 -0.80 -2.97
N HIS A 28 0.36 0.19 -2.44
CA HIS A 28 0.64 1.61 -2.63
C HIS A 28 -0.12 2.47 -1.62
N TRP A 29 0.57 3.11 -0.70
CA TRP A 29 -0.04 4.01 0.26
C TRP A 29 0.87 5.19 0.59
N HIS A 30 0.30 6.39 0.65
CA HIS A 30 0.95 7.59 1.16
C HIS A 30 0.73 7.68 2.67
N LEU A 31 1.51 6.96 3.49
CA LEU A 31 1.27 6.83 4.93
C LEU A 31 1.21 8.18 5.65
N TRP A 32 2.00 9.16 5.20
CA TRP A 32 2.02 10.50 5.77
C TRP A 32 0.67 11.23 5.69
N THR A 33 -0.18 10.88 4.72
CA THR A 33 -1.49 11.50 4.54
C THR A 33 -2.53 11.06 5.57
N SER A 34 -2.21 10.12 6.46
CA SER A 34 -3.15 9.60 7.47
C SER A 34 -3.62 10.65 8.47
N LEU A 35 -2.84 11.71 8.70
CA LEU A 35 -3.29 12.89 9.46
C LEU A 35 -4.25 13.78 8.66
N LEU A 36 -4.38 13.59 7.35
CA LEU A 36 -5.27 14.36 6.47
C LEU A 36 -6.51 13.55 6.07
N ARG A 37 -6.88 12.57 6.87
CA ARG A 37 -7.98 11.63 6.64
C ARG A 37 -9.27 12.36 6.31
N SER A 38 -9.91 11.96 5.20
CA SER A 38 -11.21 12.49 4.73
C SER A 38 -11.25 14.01 4.53
N MET A 39 -10.08 14.66 4.36
CA MET A 39 -10.01 16.11 4.18
C MET A 39 -10.18 16.57 2.73
N ALA A 40 -10.19 15.66 1.76
CA ALA A 40 -10.50 16.03 0.37
C ALA A 40 -11.97 16.47 0.28
N GLY A 41 -12.18 17.76 0.10
CA GLY A 41 -13.50 18.37 -0.01
C GLY A 41 -14.13 18.20 -1.38
N ASN A 42 -15.34 18.74 -1.54
CA ASN A 42 -16.14 18.68 -2.77
C ASN A 42 -16.10 19.98 -3.58
N GLU A 43 -15.34 20.98 -3.11
CA GLU A 43 -15.23 22.30 -3.72
C GLU A 43 -13.87 22.52 -4.35
N LYS A 44 -13.80 23.34 -5.40
CA LYS A 44 -12.52 23.77 -6.00
C LYS A 44 -11.66 24.46 -4.93
N GLY A 45 -10.36 24.16 -4.90
CA GLY A 45 -9.42 24.66 -3.89
C GLY A 45 -9.41 23.88 -2.57
N ARG A 46 -10.26 22.85 -2.44
CA ARG A 46 -10.32 21.95 -1.27
C ARG A 46 -10.15 20.48 -1.63
N GLY A 47 -9.69 20.18 -2.84
CA GLY A 47 -9.43 18.83 -3.30
C GLY A 47 -8.19 18.20 -2.66
N TYR A 48 -7.92 16.96 -3.02
CA TYR A 48 -6.76 16.19 -2.52
C TYR A 48 -5.44 16.93 -2.67
N PHE A 49 -5.15 17.43 -3.88
CA PHE A 49 -3.89 18.14 -4.14
C PHE A 49 -3.81 19.49 -3.43
N ASP A 50 -4.95 20.14 -3.16
CA ASP A 50 -4.97 21.41 -2.44
C ASP A 50 -4.63 21.20 -0.97
N VAL A 51 -5.29 20.22 -0.32
CA VAL A 51 -5.05 19.89 1.09
C VAL A 51 -3.65 19.38 1.32
N THR A 52 -3.16 18.46 0.47
CA THR A 52 -1.82 17.89 0.61
C THR A 52 -0.73 18.94 0.40
N ARG A 53 -0.91 19.87 -0.55
CA ARG A 53 0.03 20.97 -0.78
C ARG A 53 -0.02 21.98 0.36
N LYS A 54 -1.23 22.45 0.74
CA LYS A 54 -1.39 23.51 1.73
C LYS A 54 -1.02 23.07 3.14
N VAL A 55 -1.38 21.85 3.54
CA VAL A 55 -1.09 21.35 4.88
C VAL A 55 0.27 20.63 4.93
N GLY A 56 0.63 19.87 3.89
CA GLY A 56 1.85 19.08 3.83
C GLY A 56 3.14 19.89 4.00
N GLN A 57 3.15 21.17 3.61
CA GLN A 57 4.32 22.05 3.80
C GLN A 57 4.64 22.33 5.28
N TYR A 58 3.68 22.19 6.18
CA TYR A 58 3.84 22.40 7.62
C TYR A 58 4.21 21.14 8.39
N TYR A 59 4.34 20.02 7.69
CA TYR A 59 4.84 18.79 8.29
C TYR A 59 6.26 18.96 8.79
N THR A 60 6.54 18.30 9.89
CA THR A 60 7.87 18.15 10.50
C THR A 60 8.28 16.68 10.46
N PRO A 61 9.52 16.31 10.78
CA PRO A 61 9.88 14.91 10.99
C PRO A 61 8.97 14.23 12.02
N GLN A 62 8.56 14.94 13.07
CA GLN A 62 7.62 14.41 14.05
C GLN A 62 6.23 14.16 13.45
N SER A 63 5.75 15.03 12.57
CA SER A 63 4.48 14.82 11.84
C SER A 63 4.55 13.56 10.98
N MET A 64 5.66 13.35 10.27
CA MET A 64 5.89 12.15 9.46
C MET A 64 5.84 10.89 10.34
N TYR A 65 6.55 10.90 11.46
CA TYR A 65 6.54 9.79 12.42
C TYR A 65 5.14 9.47 12.93
N ILE A 66 4.40 10.48 13.39
CA ILE A 66 3.04 10.29 13.94
C ILE A 66 2.07 9.80 12.87
N ALA A 67 2.09 10.40 11.67
CA ALA A 67 1.24 10.00 10.55
C ALA A 67 1.51 8.55 10.13
N THR A 68 2.78 8.20 9.93
CA THR A 68 3.20 6.84 9.58
C THR A 68 2.79 5.84 10.67
N LYS A 69 3.00 6.17 11.95
CA LYS A 69 2.63 5.30 13.06
C LYS A 69 1.11 5.10 13.18
N LEU A 70 0.32 6.15 12.91
CA LEU A 70 -1.15 6.06 12.85
C LEU A 70 -1.60 5.13 11.73
N ALA A 71 -1.06 5.31 10.52
CA ALA A 71 -1.36 4.45 9.37
C ALA A 71 -1.02 2.99 9.64
N LEU A 72 0.14 2.71 10.22
CA LEU A 72 0.60 1.35 10.50
C LEU A 72 -0.21 0.67 11.62
N ALA A 73 -0.62 1.43 12.64
CA ALA A 73 -1.52 0.91 13.66
C ALA A 73 -2.88 0.50 13.06
N GLU A 74 -3.39 1.28 12.10
CA GLU A 74 -4.60 0.95 11.34
C GLU A 74 -4.38 -0.25 10.42
N ALA A 75 -3.26 -0.30 9.69
CA ALA A 75 -2.89 -1.43 8.85
C ALA A 75 -2.91 -2.76 9.64
N ILE A 76 -2.24 -2.80 10.78
CA ILE A 76 -2.24 -3.98 11.65
C ILE A 76 -3.66 -4.29 12.13
N ALA A 77 -4.41 -3.27 12.57
CA ALA A 77 -5.78 -3.46 13.02
C ALA A 77 -6.69 -4.05 11.92
N SER A 78 -6.40 -3.74 10.65
CA SER A 78 -7.17 -4.15 9.46
C SER A 78 -6.68 -5.45 8.81
N GLY A 79 -5.63 -6.10 9.35
CA GLY A 79 -5.12 -7.36 8.79
C GLY A 79 -4.09 -7.19 7.66
N ILE A 80 -3.58 -5.98 7.46
CA ILE A 80 -2.52 -5.70 6.51
C ILE A 80 -1.19 -6.04 7.17
N THR A 81 -0.43 -6.97 6.59
CA THR A 81 0.86 -7.44 7.10
C THR A 81 2.05 -6.88 6.32
N THR A 82 1.79 -6.46 5.08
CA THR A 82 2.81 -5.88 4.19
C THR A 82 2.31 -4.54 3.66
N VAL A 83 3.15 -3.51 3.73
CA VAL A 83 2.80 -2.13 3.33
C VAL A 83 3.86 -1.54 2.41
N HIS A 84 3.45 -0.91 1.32
CA HIS A 84 4.31 -0.07 0.52
C HIS A 84 4.05 1.42 0.84
N ASP A 85 4.97 2.04 1.61
CA ASP A 85 4.96 3.49 1.85
C ASP A 85 5.56 4.24 0.66
N TRP A 86 4.71 4.86 -0.16
CA TRP A 86 5.14 5.80 -1.19
C TRP A 86 5.31 7.20 -0.59
N SER A 87 6.50 7.43 0.02
CA SER A 87 6.76 8.56 0.91
C SER A 87 7.19 9.80 0.12
N HIS A 88 6.22 10.60 -0.34
CA HIS A 88 6.47 11.75 -1.24
C HIS A 88 6.41 13.13 -0.55
N ASN A 89 6.49 13.20 0.77
CA ASN A 89 6.63 14.48 1.50
C ASN A 89 7.98 14.59 2.22
N VAL A 90 9.02 13.97 1.67
CA VAL A 90 10.37 14.01 2.23
C VAL A 90 11.05 15.28 1.78
N ARG A 91 11.19 16.26 2.69
CA ARG A 91 11.77 17.58 2.42
C ARG A 91 13.25 17.67 2.82
N ARG A 92 13.73 16.76 3.67
CA ARG A 92 15.10 16.62 4.15
C ARG A 92 15.28 15.25 4.80
N PRO A 93 16.52 14.76 5.00
CA PRO A 93 16.78 13.40 5.50
C PRO A 93 16.01 13.00 6.74
N ALA A 94 15.87 13.90 7.71
CA ALA A 94 15.15 13.63 8.96
C ALA A 94 13.67 13.23 8.78
N PHE A 95 13.03 13.58 7.64
CA PHE A 95 11.66 13.14 7.32
C PHE A 95 11.63 11.66 6.97
N ALA A 96 12.59 11.19 6.15
CA ALA A 96 12.73 9.78 5.82
C ALA A 96 13.06 8.95 7.07
N GLU A 97 14.02 9.41 7.86
CA GLU A 97 14.44 8.74 9.10
C GLU A 97 13.29 8.61 10.11
N ALA A 98 12.40 9.61 10.17
CA ALA A 98 11.22 9.58 11.02
C ALA A 98 10.18 8.53 10.58
N SER A 99 9.89 8.45 9.26
CA SER A 99 9.00 7.41 8.71
C SER A 99 9.59 6.01 8.88
N LEU A 100 10.87 5.83 8.60
CA LEU A 100 11.58 4.55 8.78
C LEU A 100 11.57 4.08 10.25
N ARG A 101 11.74 5.01 11.20
CA ARG A 101 11.60 4.71 12.62
C ARG A 101 10.21 4.18 12.96
N ALA A 102 9.16 4.82 12.45
CA ALA A 102 7.79 4.37 12.69
C ALA A 102 7.52 3.00 12.06
N LEU A 103 8.01 2.74 10.84
CA LEU A 103 7.92 1.43 10.17
C LEU A 103 8.60 0.33 10.97
N ARG A 104 9.83 0.57 11.44
CA ARG A 104 10.59 -0.37 12.26
C ARG A 104 9.89 -0.68 13.59
N GLU A 105 9.38 0.35 14.27
CA GLU A 105 8.66 0.19 15.53
C GLU A 105 7.34 -0.54 15.38
N ALA A 106 6.65 -0.37 14.25
CA ALA A 106 5.39 -1.06 13.98
C ALA A 106 5.56 -2.56 13.67
N GLY A 107 6.72 -2.96 13.15
CA GLY A 107 7.04 -4.36 12.90
C GLY A 107 6.26 -4.99 11.73
N VAL A 108 5.67 -4.20 10.84
CA VAL A 108 5.07 -4.69 9.59
C VAL A 108 6.15 -4.93 8.54
N ARG A 109 5.93 -5.90 7.67
CA ARG A 109 6.76 -6.07 6.47
C ARG A 109 6.48 -4.94 5.49
N GLY A 110 7.45 -4.53 4.68
CA GLY A 110 7.13 -3.55 3.67
C GLY A 110 8.27 -3.00 2.85
N ARG A 111 7.89 -2.03 2.03
CA ARG A 111 8.79 -1.22 1.23
C ARG A 111 8.60 0.25 1.61
N TYR A 112 9.70 0.90 1.95
CA TYR A 112 9.76 2.35 2.06
C TYR A 112 10.31 2.92 0.76
N SER A 113 9.51 3.65 0.01
CA SER A 113 9.95 4.30 -1.23
C SER A 113 10.21 5.79 -0.99
N LEU A 114 11.48 6.18 -1.14
CA LEU A 114 11.90 7.56 -1.00
C LEU A 114 11.35 8.40 -2.15
N GLY A 115 10.58 9.43 -1.85
CA GLY A 115 9.98 10.35 -2.80
C GLY A 115 10.26 11.81 -2.47
N VAL A 116 9.66 12.70 -3.25
CA VAL A 116 9.81 14.15 -3.14
C VAL A 116 8.46 14.83 -3.00
N PRO A 117 8.37 16.01 -2.37
CA PRO A 117 7.13 16.74 -2.26
C PRO A 117 6.49 17.03 -3.62
N THR A 118 5.15 16.88 -3.69
CA THR A 118 4.38 17.14 -4.90
C THR A 118 4.38 18.63 -5.24
N GLY A 119 4.57 18.98 -6.51
CA GLY A 119 4.37 20.34 -7.05
C GLY A 119 5.61 21.25 -7.04
N GLU A 120 6.75 20.80 -6.54
CA GLU A 120 7.97 21.62 -6.46
C GLU A 120 8.98 21.34 -7.61
N GLY A 121 8.54 20.70 -8.70
CA GLY A 121 9.45 20.22 -9.76
C GLY A 121 10.52 19.26 -9.19
N GLY A 122 10.15 18.53 -8.15
CA GLY A 122 11.01 17.89 -7.19
C GLY A 122 12.04 16.97 -7.85
N VAL A 123 13.25 17.05 -7.36
CA VAL A 123 14.37 16.19 -7.72
C VAL A 123 14.60 15.25 -6.55
N VAL A 124 14.72 13.96 -6.83
CA VAL A 124 15.04 12.96 -5.81
C VAL A 124 16.39 13.30 -5.19
N ASP A 125 16.47 13.25 -3.87
CA ASP A 125 17.74 13.35 -3.13
C ASP A 125 18.54 12.04 -3.34
N LEU A 126 19.28 12.00 -4.46
CA LEU A 126 20.09 10.83 -4.81
C LEU A 126 21.19 10.53 -3.79
N PRO A 127 21.90 11.51 -3.21
CA PRO A 127 22.80 11.29 -2.09
C PRO A 127 22.11 10.61 -0.90
N LEU A 128 20.90 11.02 -0.55
CA LEU A 128 20.12 10.37 0.51
C LEU A 128 19.72 8.95 0.14
N LEU A 129 19.26 8.70 -1.10
CA LEU A 129 18.92 7.37 -1.59
C LEU A 129 20.12 6.42 -1.47
N GLU A 130 21.28 6.87 -1.91
CA GLU A 130 22.53 6.10 -1.82
C GLU A 130 22.96 5.86 -0.37
N LYS A 131 22.88 6.89 0.48
CA LYS A 131 23.16 6.78 1.92
C LYS A 131 22.26 5.73 2.59
N LEU A 132 20.95 5.77 2.29
CA LEU A 132 19.99 4.81 2.82
C LEU A 132 20.30 3.39 2.35
N GLN A 133 20.56 3.18 1.05
CA GLN A 133 20.89 1.87 0.49
C GLN A 133 22.15 1.27 1.10
N ASN A 134 23.24 2.07 1.17
CA ASN A 134 24.53 1.60 1.67
C ASN A 134 24.52 1.32 3.18
N ASN A 135 23.58 1.89 3.92
CA ASN A 135 23.50 1.77 5.38
C ASN A 135 22.13 1.24 5.83
N TRP A 136 21.43 0.47 4.98
CA TRP A 136 20.01 0.11 5.20
C TRP A 136 19.78 -0.55 6.55
N ALA A 137 20.66 -1.45 6.98
CA ALA A 137 20.56 -2.13 8.27
C ALA A 137 20.53 -1.19 9.50
N ASN A 138 21.05 0.04 9.36
CA ASN A 138 20.99 1.04 10.43
C ASN A 138 19.63 1.74 10.52
N TYR A 139 18.84 1.72 9.44
CA TYR A 139 17.56 2.43 9.34
C TYR A 139 16.37 1.51 9.44
N ALA A 140 16.49 0.25 9.03
CA ALA A 140 15.39 -0.68 8.86
C ALA A 140 15.69 -2.06 9.45
N SER A 141 14.63 -2.84 9.68
CA SER A 141 14.72 -4.27 9.99
C SER A 141 14.76 -5.10 8.69
N ASP A 142 15.10 -6.38 8.80
CA ASP A 142 15.24 -7.31 7.68
C ASP A 142 13.94 -7.51 6.86
N ILE A 143 12.79 -7.16 7.44
CA ILE A 143 11.49 -7.24 6.77
C ILE A 143 11.11 -5.95 6.01
N LEU A 144 11.96 -4.92 6.05
CA LEU A 144 11.76 -3.66 5.32
C LEU A 144 12.74 -3.55 4.16
N HIS A 145 12.26 -3.04 3.04
CA HIS A 145 13.01 -2.87 1.80
C HIS A 145 13.00 -1.42 1.35
N LEU A 146 14.11 -0.94 0.79
CA LEU A 146 14.17 0.40 0.19
C LEU A 146 13.57 0.36 -1.21
N GLY A 147 12.86 1.43 -1.59
CA GLY A 147 12.35 1.69 -2.93
C GLY A 147 12.55 3.14 -3.33
N LEU A 148 12.31 3.43 -4.60
CA LEU A 148 12.23 4.79 -5.13
C LEU A 148 10.78 5.10 -5.52
N ALA A 149 10.20 6.11 -4.88
CA ALA A 149 8.95 6.76 -5.28
C ALA A 149 9.28 7.80 -6.36
N TRP A 150 9.40 7.33 -7.60
CA TRP A 150 9.96 8.10 -8.70
C TRP A 150 8.92 9.07 -9.29
N PRO A 151 9.25 10.37 -9.41
CA PRO A 151 8.35 11.35 -10.02
C PRO A 151 8.14 11.16 -11.53
N GLY A 152 8.87 10.22 -12.15
CA GLY A 152 8.78 9.96 -13.60
C GLY A 152 9.60 10.94 -14.44
N ILE A 153 9.26 11.00 -15.73
CA ILE A 153 9.98 11.80 -16.72
C ILE A 153 9.17 12.96 -17.31
N THR A 154 7.87 13.04 -17.04
CA THR A 154 6.99 14.06 -17.62
C THR A 154 7.45 15.46 -17.26
N GLY A 155 7.84 16.24 -18.29
CA GLY A 155 8.37 17.60 -18.13
C GLY A 155 9.77 17.68 -17.50
N ARG A 156 10.50 16.55 -17.31
CA ARG A 156 11.80 16.48 -16.63
C ARG A 156 12.69 15.32 -17.10
N SER A 157 12.63 14.98 -18.37
CA SER A 157 13.23 13.75 -18.92
C SER A 157 14.69 13.52 -18.54
N GLU A 158 15.57 14.50 -18.68
CA GLU A 158 16.98 14.34 -18.32
C GLU A 158 17.19 14.03 -16.84
N LYS A 159 16.52 14.78 -15.94
CA LYS A 159 16.59 14.56 -14.48
C LYS A 159 16.00 13.21 -14.11
N GLY A 160 14.82 12.89 -14.65
CA GLY A 160 14.14 11.63 -14.39
C GLY A 160 14.97 10.42 -14.82
N LEU A 161 15.60 10.46 -15.98
CA LEU A 161 16.46 9.36 -16.46
C LEU A 161 17.74 9.21 -15.61
N LYS A 162 18.33 10.32 -15.10
CA LYS A 162 19.44 10.25 -14.14
C LYS A 162 19.03 9.58 -12.82
N GLU A 163 17.85 9.92 -12.31
CA GLU A 163 17.28 9.30 -11.09
C GLU A 163 17.04 7.81 -11.29
N LEU A 164 16.43 7.42 -12.42
CA LEU A 164 16.19 6.03 -12.78
C LEU A 164 17.49 5.24 -12.91
N ALA A 165 18.50 5.81 -13.61
CA ALA A 165 19.81 5.19 -13.76
C ALA A 165 20.49 4.94 -12.40
N LYS A 166 20.39 5.91 -11.47
CA LYS A 166 20.93 5.75 -10.11
C LYS A 166 20.20 4.68 -9.32
N ALA A 167 18.86 4.62 -9.39
CA ALA A 167 18.09 3.57 -8.74
C ALA A 167 18.47 2.18 -9.26
N ARG A 168 18.63 2.02 -10.57
CA ARG A 168 19.09 0.78 -11.21
C ARG A 168 20.49 0.40 -10.76
N GLN A 169 21.42 1.36 -10.72
CA GLN A 169 22.78 1.15 -10.22
C GLN A 169 22.79 0.63 -8.76
N LEU A 170 21.88 1.14 -7.93
CA LEU A 170 21.77 0.76 -6.53
C LEU A 170 20.94 -0.51 -6.31
N GLY A 171 20.33 -1.09 -7.35
CA GLY A 171 19.41 -2.21 -7.23
C GLY A 171 18.13 -1.89 -6.48
N VAL A 172 17.71 -0.62 -6.47
CA VAL A 172 16.53 -0.14 -5.74
C VAL A 172 15.30 -0.25 -6.64
N PRO A 173 14.23 -0.98 -6.24
CA PRO A 173 12.97 -1.05 -6.98
C PRO A 173 12.33 0.34 -7.17
N VAL A 174 11.70 0.52 -8.34
CA VAL A 174 11.11 1.81 -8.74
C VAL A 174 9.60 1.68 -8.88
N SER A 175 8.87 2.66 -8.35
CA SER A 175 7.44 2.85 -8.57
C SER A 175 7.14 4.25 -9.08
N VAL A 176 6.18 4.37 -10.01
CA VAL A 176 5.82 5.63 -10.67
C VAL A 176 4.32 5.75 -10.85
N HIS A 177 3.78 6.96 -10.63
CA HIS A 177 2.38 7.25 -10.92
C HIS A 177 2.15 7.43 -12.42
N ALA A 178 1.19 6.68 -12.96
CA ALA A 178 0.60 6.90 -14.28
C ALA A 178 -0.81 7.49 -14.12
N SER A 179 -0.85 8.72 -13.58
CA SER A 179 -2.09 9.44 -13.23
C SER A 179 -2.62 10.32 -14.37
N LYS A 180 -2.02 10.24 -15.55
CA LYS A 180 -2.41 10.97 -16.76
C LYS A 180 -2.22 10.09 -17.98
N ALA A 181 -3.05 10.27 -19.00
CA ALA A 181 -2.87 9.64 -20.30
C ALA A 181 -1.47 9.91 -20.87
N GLY A 182 -0.89 8.91 -21.54
CA GLY A 182 0.41 9.00 -22.22
C GLY A 182 1.64 8.90 -21.32
N VAL A 183 1.49 8.79 -20.00
CA VAL A 183 2.65 8.56 -19.10
C VAL A 183 3.36 7.26 -19.46
N ILE A 184 2.61 6.18 -19.66
CA ILE A 184 3.16 4.85 -19.99
C ILE A 184 3.85 4.90 -21.35
N SER A 185 3.21 5.50 -22.38
CA SER A 185 3.82 5.72 -23.69
C SER A 185 5.14 6.49 -23.58
N GLY A 186 5.19 7.53 -22.74
CA GLY A 186 6.42 8.28 -22.48
C GLY A 186 7.53 7.40 -21.86
N LEU A 187 7.19 6.54 -20.91
CA LEU A 187 8.15 5.59 -20.33
C LEU A 187 8.68 4.60 -21.35
N VAL A 188 7.81 4.08 -22.23
CA VAL A 188 8.19 3.19 -23.34
C VAL A 188 9.15 3.89 -24.30
N GLN A 189 8.80 5.09 -24.78
CA GLN A 189 9.64 5.87 -25.71
C GLN A 189 11.01 6.22 -25.14
N ALA A 190 11.08 6.45 -23.83
CA ALA A 190 12.33 6.75 -23.14
C ALA A 190 13.15 5.50 -22.75
N GLY A 191 12.70 4.28 -23.09
CA GLY A 191 13.35 3.04 -22.64
C GLY A 191 13.39 2.89 -21.10
N ALA A 192 12.44 3.52 -20.42
CA ALA A 192 12.40 3.58 -18.98
C ALA A 192 11.60 2.43 -18.34
N LEU A 193 10.60 1.89 -19.05
CA LEU A 193 9.79 0.77 -18.59
C LEU A 193 10.65 -0.49 -18.44
N ALA A 194 10.52 -1.21 -17.31
CA ALA A 194 11.40 -2.34 -17.00
C ALA A 194 10.70 -3.36 -16.09
N ASP A 195 11.27 -4.56 -16.04
CA ASP A 195 10.86 -5.65 -15.17
C ASP A 195 10.80 -5.20 -13.70
N GLY A 196 9.72 -5.57 -13.01
CA GLY A 196 9.46 -5.23 -11.62
C GLY A 196 9.19 -3.75 -11.34
N MET A 197 9.20 -2.85 -12.35
CA MET A 197 8.76 -1.46 -12.18
C MET A 197 7.27 -1.43 -11.86
N GLN A 198 6.88 -0.77 -10.78
CA GLN A 198 5.47 -0.66 -10.42
C GLN A 198 4.84 0.61 -11.03
N ILE A 199 3.81 0.41 -11.84
CA ILE A 199 2.99 1.46 -12.45
C ILE A 199 1.73 1.63 -11.61
N ILE A 200 1.50 2.83 -11.08
CA ILE A 200 0.40 3.11 -10.17
C ILE A 200 -0.72 3.82 -10.94
N HIS A 201 -1.96 3.38 -10.74
CA HIS A 201 -3.23 3.82 -11.33
C HIS A 201 -3.48 3.40 -12.78
N CYS A 202 -2.51 3.48 -13.66
CA CYS A 202 -2.70 3.23 -15.11
C CYS A 202 -3.87 4.02 -15.73
N LYS A 203 -4.04 5.29 -15.28
CA LYS A 203 -5.16 6.13 -15.72
C LYS A 203 -5.16 6.32 -17.24
N ASP A 204 -6.31 6.05 -17.85
CA ASP A 204 -6.52 6.15 -19.30
C ASP A 204 -5.50 5.32 -20.14
N ALA A 205 -4.96 4.23 -19.57
CA ALA A 205 -4.03 3.36 -20.27
C ALA A 205 -4.72 2.68 -21.45
N THR A 206 -4.09 2.78 -22.62
CA THR A 206 -4.55 2.11 -23.83
C THR A 206 -4.20 0.62 -23.82
N ALA A 207 -4.89 -0.20 -24.63
CA ALA A 207 -4.57 -1.62 -24.76
C ALA A 207 -3.10 -1.84 -25.20
N SER A 208 -2.55 -0.96 -26.06
CA SER A 208 -1.15 -1.01 -26.46
C SER A 208 -0.20 -0.72 -25.31
N GLU A 209 -0.50 0.26 -24.44
CA GLU A 209 0.30 0.57 -23.27
C GLU A 209 0.27 -0.58 -22.24
N ILE A 210 -0.90 -1.19 -22.02
CA ILE A 210 -1.06 -2.36 -21.14
C ILE A 210 -0.25 -3.56 -21.68
N ALA A 211 -0.29 -3.82 -22.98
CA ALA A 211 0.54 -4.85 -23.60
C ALA A 211 2.04 -4.60 -23.35
N ARG A 212 2.50 -3.35 -23.44
CA ARG A 212 3.90 -2.98 -23.14
C ARG A 212 4.26 -3.14 -21.66
N ILE A 213 3.33 -2.89 -20.72
CA ILE A 213 3.53 -3.17 -19.30
C ILE A 213 3.81 -4.66 -19.09
N VAL A 214 2.95 -5.52 -19.66
CA VAL A 214 3.07 -6.98 -19.51
C VAL A 214 4.35 -7.50 -20.18
N GLU A 215 4.64 -7.06 -21.41
CA GLU A 215 5.84 -7.45 -22.15
C GLU A 215 7.13 -7.07 -21.42
N ALA A 216 7.15 -5.91 -20.76
CA ALA A 216 8.30 -5.46 -19.98
C ALA A 216 8.45 -6.14 -18.62
N GLY A 217 7.51 -6.98 -18.19
CA GLY A 217 7.48 -7.54 -16.84
C GLY A 217 7.18 -6.50 -15.75
N ALA A 218 6.69 -5.32 -16.14
CA ALA A 218 6.28 -4.31 -15.17
C ALA A 218 4.98 -4.74 -14.47
N VAL A 219 4.76 -4.22 -13.27
CA VAL A 219 3.63 -4.59 -12.41
C VAL A 219 2.73 -3.40 -12.14
N VAL A 220 1.49 -3.64 -11.75
CA VAL A 220 0.49 -2.58 -11.59
C VAL A 220 0.00 -2.54 -10.15
N SER A 221 -0.26 -1.33 -9.63
CA SER A 221 -1.02 -1.10 -8.40
C SER A 221 -2.24 -0.24 -8.70
N LEU A 222 -3.44 -0.75 -8.38
CA LEU A 222 -4.70 -0.04 -8.53
C LEU A 222 -5.28 0.32 -7.17
N SER A 223 -5.90 1.49 -7.11
CA SER A 223 -6.52 2.05 -5.90
C SER A 223 -7.97 2.46 -6.18
N PRO A 224 -8.89 1.50 -6.39
CA PRO A 224 -10.21 1.78 -6.94
C PRO A 224 -10.98 2.89 -6.23
N PHE A 225 -10.96 2.92 -4.88
CA PHE A 225 -11.66 3.96 -4.14
C PHE A 225 -11.10 5.36 -4.37
N SER A 226 -9.76 5.52 -4.37
CA SER A 226 -9.16 6.83 -4.57
C SER A 226 -9.29 7.29 -6.03
N GLU A 227 -9.14 6.38 -6.98
CA GLU A 227 -9.28 6.64 -8.42
C GLU A 227 -10.70 7.12 -8.77
N LEU A 228 -11.72 6.44 -8.24
CA LEU A 228 -13.12 6.84 -8.38
C LEU A 228 -13.38 8.18 -7.68
N ARG A 229 -12.91 8.34 -6.45
CA ARG A 229 -13.17 9.52 -5.62
C ARG A 229 -12.50 10.79 -6.14
N ILE A 230 -11.30 10.70 -6.70
CA ILE A 230 -10.56 11.85 -7.25
C ILE A 230 -10.99 12.20 -8.68
N GLY A 231 -11.84 11.38 -9.30
CA GLY A 231 -12.33 11.59 -10.65
C GLY A 231 -11.35 11.17 -11.74
N TYR A 232 -10.50 10.17 -11.49
CA TYR A 232 -9.65 9.56 -12.53
C TYR A 232 -10.46 8.69 -13.49
N GLY A 233 -11.70 8.36 -13.14
CA GLY A 233 -12.55 7.45 -13.88
C GLY A 233 -12.48 6.02 -13.34
N ILE A 234 -12.99 5.09 -14.11
CA ILE A 234 -12.92 3.66 -13.78
C ILE A 234 -11.54 3.15 -14.18
N PRO A 235 -10.79 2.52 -13.25
CA PRO A 235 -9.50 1.93 -13.59
C PRO A 235 -9.64 0.81 -14.63
N PRO A 236 -8.63 0.56 -15.49
CA PRO A 236 -8.70 -0.42 -16.59
C PRO A 236 -8.55 -1.87 -16.09
N VAL A 237 -9.43 -2.25 -15.13
CA VAL A 237 -9.38 -3.56 -14.44
C VAL A 237 -9.56 -4.70 -15.45
N LYS A 238 -10.54 -4.57 -16.37
CA LYS A 238 -10.81 -5.59 -17.37
C LYS A 238 -9.62 -5.80 -18.28
N GLU A 239 -9.10 -4.72 -18.85
CA GLU A 239 -8.02 -4.73 -19.83
C GLU A 239 -6.72 -5.30 -19.21
N LEU A 240 -6.43 -4.97 -17.97
CA LEU A 240 -5.28 -5.48 -17.24
C LEU A 240 -5.41 -6.98 -16.92
N LEU A 241 -6.61 -7.44 -16.51
CA LEU A 241 -6.87 -8.85 -16.25
C LEU A 241 -6.79 -9.67 -17.53
N ASP A 242 -7.41 -9.20 -18.63
CA ASP A 242 -7.39 -9.86 -19.93
C ASP A 242 -5.96 -9.97 -20.51
N ALA A 243 -5.12 -8.98 -20.25
CA ALA A 243 -3.72 -8.98 -20.66
C ALA A 243 -2.81 -9.84 -19.76
N GLY A 244 -3.30 -10.37 -18.64
CA GLY A 244 -2.51 -11.14 -17.69
C GLY A 244 -1.50 -10.31 -16.89
N ALA A 245 -1.76 -9.02 -16.69
CA ALA A 245 -0.91 -8.15 -15.88
C ALA A 245 -0.83 -8.62 -14.43
N THR A 246 0.34 -8.46 -13.80
CA THR A 246 0.47 -8.64 -12.35
C THR A 246 -0.10 -7.41 -11.65
N ILE A 247 -1.18 -7.61 -10.88
CA ILE A 247 -1.95 -6.53 -10.26
C ILE A 247 -1.86 -6.65 -8.73
N GLY A 248 -1.54 -5.54 -8.07
CA GLY A 248 -1.79 -5.33 -6.65
C GLY A 248 -2.90 -4.31 -6.44
N ILE A 249 -3.50 -4.31 -5.26
CA ILE A 249 -4.53 -3.36 -4.86
C ILE A 249 -4.11 -2.57 -3.63
N SER A 250 -4.68 -1.39 -3.48
CA SER A 250 -4.24 -0.46 -2.44
C SER A 250 -5.32 0.54 -2.00
N ALA A 251 -5.08 1.12 -0.83
CA ALA A 251 -5.86 2.25 -0.32
C ALA A 251 -5.36 3.61 -0.87
N ASP A 252 -4.13 3.68 -1.39
CA ASP A 252 -3.47 4.89 -1.88
C ASP A 252 -3.35 5.98 -0.80
N THR A 253 -4.45 6.62 -0.44
CA THR A 253 -4.45 7.70 0.54
C THR A 253 -5.75 7.78 1.33
N THR A 254 -5.64 7.78 2.64
CA THR A 254 -6.83 7.92 3.50
C THR A 254 -7.44 9.32 3.46
N THR A 255 -6.80 10.29 2.83
CA THR A 255 -7.38 11.60 2.52
C THR A 255 -8.59 11.47 1.58
N LEU A 256 -8.57 10.48 0.68
CA LEU A 256 -9.66 10.18 -0.28
C LEU A 256 -10.50 8.99 0.18
N THR A 257 -9.87 7.89 0.61
CA THR A 257 -10.57 6.63 0.92
C THR A 257 -11.16 6.57 2.32
N GLY A 258 -10.69 7.44 3.21
CA GLY A 258 -11.16 7.51 4.60
C GLY A 258 -10.55 6.47 5.52
N ASN A 259 -10.22 5.27 5.06
CA ASN A 259 -9.63 4.19 5.85
C ASN A 259 -8.75 3.25 5.01
N ALA A 260 -8.00 2.38 5.68
CA ALA A 260 -7.18 1.33 5.08
C ALA A 260 -7.91 -0.03 5.23
N ASP A 261 -8.97 -0.22 4.47
CA ASP A 261 -9.78 -1.43 4.45
C ASP A 261 -9.61 -2.18 3.13
N LEU A 262 -8.63 -3.09 3.07
CA LEU A 262 -8.40 -3.90 1.87
C LEU A 262 -9.50 -4.95 1.62
N PHE A 263 -10.33 -5.31 2.61
CA PHE A 263 -11.51 -6.14 2.35
C PHE A 263 -12.50 -5.40 1.45
N SER A 264 -12.80 -4.15 1.77
CA SER A 264 -13.65 -3.30 0.92
C SER A 264 -13.00 -3.02 -0.44
N VAL A 265 -11.67 -2.85 -0.51
CA VAL A 265 -10.96 -2.67 -1.79
C VAL A 265 -11.08 -3.92 -2.66
N MET A 266 -10.90 -5.12 -2.09
CA MET A 266 -11.13 -6.39 -2.82
C MET A 266 -12.56 -6.49 -3.35
N LYS A 267 -13.55 -6.16 -2.54
CA LYS A 267 -14.96 -6.20 -2.94
C LYS A 267 -15.25 -5.24 -4.11
N VAL A 268 -14.79 -4.00 -4.04
CA VAL A 268 -15.00 -3.05 -5.14
C VAL A 268 -14.25 -3.46 -6.40
N PHE A 269 -13.05 -4.03 -6.26
CA PHE A 269 -12.27 -4.55 -7.38
C PHE A 269 -13.00 -5.69 -8.13
N LEU A 270 -13.53 -6.67 -7.37
CA LEU A 270 -14.37 -7.76 -7.91
C LEU A 270 -15.58 -7.19 -8.66
N ASN A 271 -16.29 -6.26 -8.03
CA ASN A 271 -17.49 -5.67 -8.61
C ASN A 271 -17.19 -4.87 -9.89
N LEU A 272 -16.08 -4.14 -9.93
CA LEU A 272 -15.66 -3.43 -11.15
C LEU A 272 -15.31 -4.40 -12.28
N ALA A 273 -14.56 -5.48 -11.98
CA ALA A 273 -14.24 -6.50 -12.97
C ALA A 273 -15.51 -7.12 -13.57
N ASN A 274 -16.46 -7.49 -12.71
CA ASN A 274 -17.72 -8.09 -13.15
C ASN A 274 -18.60 -7.11 -13.94
N ALA A 275 -18.70 -5.86 -13.47
CA ALA A 275 -19.49 -4.82 -14.14
C ALA A 275 -18.95 -4.47 -15.52
N LEU A 276 -17.62 -4.30 -15.67
CA LEU A 276 -16.96 -3.99 -16.94
C LEU A 276 -17.09 -5.13 -17.96
N ASN A 277 -17.09 -6.38 -17.50
CA ASN A 277 -17.31 -7.56 -18.32
C ASN A 277 -18.79 -7.90 -18.53
N ARG A 278 -19.73 -7.22 -17.84
CA ARG A 278 -21.16 -7.55 -17.84
C ARG A 278 -21.43 -9.03 -17.51
N SER A 279 -20.67 -9.56 -16.57
CA SER A 279 -20.72 -10.97 -16.17
C SER A 279 -20.38 -11.11 -14.69
N GLU A 280 -21.21 -11.78 -13.90
CA GLU A 280 -20.90 -12.12 -12.51
C GLU A 280 -19.77 -13.17 -12.36
N PHE A 281 -19.37 -13.78 -13.46
CA PHE A 281 -18.35 -14.83 -13.53
C PHE A 281 -17.01 -14.34 -14.07
N ALA A 282 -16.82 -13.04 -14.30
CA ALA A 282 -15.59 -12.50 -14.91
C ALA A 282 -14.38 -12.63 -14.00
N LEU A 283 -14.56 -12.45 -12.69
CA LEU A 283 -13.50 -12.59 -11.70
C LEU A 283 -14.03 -13.40 -10.50
N SER A 284 -13.29 -14.43 -10.08
CA SER A 284 -13.66 -15.21 -8.91
C SER A 284 -13.20 -14.55 -7.60
N ALA A 285 -13.91 -14.81 -6.50
CA ALA A 285 -13.51 -14.38 -5.17
C ALA A 285 -12.12 -14.93 -4.79
N LYS A 286 -11.80 -16.18 -5.14
CA LYS A 286 -10.46 -16.77 -4.94
C LYS A 286 -9.39 -15.94 -5.64
N ARG A 287 -9.57 -15.60 -6.92
CA ARG A 287 -8.61 -14.79 -7.68
C ARG A 287 -8.47 -13.39 -7.10
N THR A 288 -9.56 -12.80 -6.64
CA THR A 288 -9.55 -11.49 -5.97
C THR A 288 -8.75 -11.53 -4.66
N LEU A 289 -8.91 -12.59 -3.87
CA LEU A 289 -8.11 -12.78 -2.65
C LEU A 289 -6.61 -12.97 -2.96
N GLU A 290 -6.28 -13.69 -4.04
CA GLU A 290 -4.89 -13.80 -4.52
C GLU A 290 -4.30 -12.44 -4.90
N ILE A 291 -5.08 -11.56 -5.52
CA ILE A 291 -4.66 -10.18 -5.84
C ILE A 291 -4.39 -9.39 -4.56
N GLY A 292 -5.23 -9.51 -3.54
CA GLY A 292 -5.03 -8.86 -2.23
C GLY A 292 -3.92 -9.47 -1.36
N THR A 293 -3.32 -10.59 -1.78
CA THR A 293 -2.31 -11.34 -1.01
C THR A 293 -1.09 -11.70 -1.85
N LEU A 294 -1.06 -12.86 -2.50
CA LEU A 294 0.11 -13.40 -3.22
C LEU A 294 0.52 -12.52 -4.41
N GLU A 295 -0.44 -12.05 -5.18
CA GLU A 295 -0.13 -11.21 -6.34
C GLU A 295 0.28 -9.80 -5.92
N GLY A 296 -0.36 -9.26 -4.88
CA GLY A 296 0.12 -8.05 -4.22
C GLY A 296 1.56 -8.18 -3.75
N ALA A 297 1.93 -9.32 -3.13
CA ALA A 297 3.31 -9.59 -2.75
C ALA A 297 4.23 -9.70 -3.98
N ARG A 298 3.74 -10.30 -5.09
CA ARG A 298 4.49 -10.37 -6.36
C ARG A 298 4.74 -8.98 -6.95
N SER A 299 3.76 -8.09 -6.92
CA SER A 299 3.90 -6.71 -7.38
C SER A 299 4.91 -5.89 -6.58
N LEU A 300 5.25 -6.34 -5.37
CA LEU A 300 6.31 -5.76 -4.54
C LEU A 300 7.63 -6.55 -4.60
N GLY A 301 7.74 -7.62 -5.41
CA GLY A 301 8.91 -8.49 -5.44
C GLY A 301 9.10 -9.35 -4.18
N LEU A 302 8.04 -9.53 -3.37
CA LEU A 302 8.09 -10.22 -2.07
C LEU A 302 7.39 -11.58 -2.09
N ALA A 303 6.92 -12.08 -3.25
CA ALA A 303 6.16 -13.32 -3.34
C ALA A 303 6.92 -14.58 -2.90
N ALA A 304 8.24 -14.56 -2.93
CA ALA A 304 9.07 -15.64 -2.37
C ALA A 304 9.03 -15.69 -0.83
N GLN A 305 8.77 -14.54 -0.19
CA GLN A 305 8.81 -14.39 1.26
C GLN A 305 7.42 -14.46 1.89
N THR A 306 6.39 -13.90 1.25
CA THR A 306 5.05 -13.73 1.85
C THR A 306 3.91 -13.88 0.83
N GLY A 307 2.67 -13.58 1.23
CA GLY A 307 1.47 -13.58 0.40
C GLY A 307 0.80 -14.94 0.24
N SER A 308 1.36 -16.02 0.77
CA SER A 308 0.72 -17.34 0.82
C SER A 308 1.20 -18.13 2.03
N LEU A 309 0.39 -19.12 2.46
CA LEU A 309 0.72 -20.04 3.57
C LEU A 309 1.56 -21.25 3.11
N THR A 310 2.38 -21.06 2.08
CA THR A 310 3.27 -22.11 1.57
C THR A 310 4.40 -22.36 2.56
N PRO A 311 4.72 -23.62 2.89
CA PRO A 311 5.87 -23.94 3.75
C PRO A 311 7.17 -23.33 3.22
N GLY A 312 8.00 -22.81 4.11
CA GLY A 312 9.26 -22.12 3.78
C GLY A 312 9.15 -20.61 3.64
N LYS A 313 7.93 -20.04 3.59
CA LYS A 313 7.72 -18.58 3.64
C LYS A 313 7.66 -18.06 5.08
N CYS A 314 7.80 -16.75 5.20
CA CYS A 314 7.63 -16.06 6.46
C CYS A 314 6.19 -16.20 6.97
N ALA A 315 6.03 -16.23 8.28
CA ALA A 315 4.71 -16.32 8.90
C ALA A 315 4.05 -14.92 8.97
N ASP A 316 3.57 -14.47 7.81
CA ASP A 316 2.74 -13.28 7.65
C ASP A 316 1.30 -13.75 7.41
N LEU A 317 0.49 -13.77 8.45
CA LEU A 317 -0.86 -14.32 8.38
C LEU A 317 -1.82 -13.58 9.30
N ILE A 318 -3.10 -13.74 9.02
CA ILE A 318 -4.19 -13.24 9.86
C ILE A 318 -5.17 -14.35 10.20
N MET A 319 -5.81 -14.21 11.35
CA MET A 319 -6.94 -15.02 11.79
C MET A 319 -8.18 -14.13 11.80
N VAL A 320 -9.17 -14.51 11.02
CA VAL A 320 -10.43 -13.79 10.86
C VAL A 320 -11.51 -14.59 11.57
N SER A 321 -12.15 -13.99 12.57
CA SER A 321 -13.21 -14.66 13.33
C SER A 321 -14.49 -14.72 12.53
N THR A 322 -15.08 -15.92 12.44
CA THR A 322 -16.41 -16.15 11.85
C THR A 322 -17.53 -15.97 12.88
N ASN A 323 -17.20 -15.75 14.14
CA ASN A 323 -18.18 -15.48 15.19
C ASN A 323 -18.63 -14.01 15.18
N ALA A 324 -19.24 -13.60 14.07
CA ALA A 324 -19.75 -12.26 13.83
C ALA A 324 -21.00 -12.33 12.95
N LEU A 325 -21.91 -11.36 13.07
CA LEU A 325 -23.17 -11.35 12.32
C LEU A 325 -22.99 -11.45 10.81
N ASN A 326 -21.98 -10.76 10.26
CA ASN A 326 -21.67 -10.77 8.83
C ASN A 326 -20.92 -12.02 8.36
N LEU A 327 -20.42 -12.87 9.26
CA LEU A 327 -19.66 -14.09 8.98
C LEU A 327 -20.24 -15.33 9.70
N SER A 328 -21.52 -15.29 10.08
CA SER A 328 -22.15 -16.27 10.99
C SER A 328 -22.24 -17.69 10.44
N TYR A 329 -22.05 -17.89 9.14
CA TYR A 329 -21.97 -19.21 8.51
C TYR A 329 -21.00 -19.19 7.33
N VAL A 330 -20.30 -20.29 7.14
CA VAL A 330 -19.28 -20.42 6.09
C VAL A 330 -19.77 -21.41 5.04
N THR A 331 -20.03 -20.91 3.84
CA THR A 331 -20.31 -21.74 2.64
C THR A 331 -19.07 -21.86 1.79
N ASP A 332 -18.55 -20.74 1.31
CA ASP A 332 -17.29 -20.63 0.58
C ASP A 332 -16.40 -19.59 1.28
N PRO A 333 -15.22 -19.97 1.80
CA PRO A 333 -14.35 -19.06 2.53
C PRO A 333 -13.82 -17.92 1.67
N TYR A 334 -13.64 -18.10 0.36
CA TYR A 334 -13.15 -17.04 -0.52
C TYR A 334 -14.19 -15.94 -0.72
N HIS A 335 -15.45 -16.33 -1.00
CA HIS A 335 -16.54 -15.37 -1.08
C HIS A 335 -16.73 -14.64 0.24
N LEU A 336 -16.67 -15.38 1.34
CA LEU A 336 -16.85 -14.79 2.67
C LEU A 336 -15.79 -13.72 2.95
N MET A 337 -14.51 -13.99 2.62
CA MET A 337 -13.42 -13.06 2.85
C MET A 337 -13.44 -11.83 1.91
N VAL A 338 -13.87 -12.01 0.67
CA VAL A 338 -13.87 -10.91 -0.31
C VAL A 338 -15.13 -10.04 -0.21
N GLU A 339 -16.28 -10.65 0.07
CA GLU A 339 -17.55 -9.94 -0.04
C GLU A 339 -18.14 -9.50 1.31
N ALA A 340 -17.83 -10.22 2.40
CA ALA A 340 -18.47 -10.00 3.69
C ALA A 340 -17.51 -9.59 4.82
N ALA A 341 -16.25 -10.03 4.79
CA ALA A 341 -15.30 -9.72 5.85
C ALA A 341 -14.99 -8.22 5.94
N GLN A 342 -14.61 -7.79 7.13
CA GLN A 342 -14.31 -6.41 7.49
C GLN A 342 -13.11 -6.37 8.45
N PRO A 343 -12.40 -5.25 8.59
CA PRO A 343 -11.32 -5.08 9.56
C PRO A 343 -11.69 -5.47 11.00
N ALA A 344 -12.95 -5.27 11.37
CA ALA A 344 -13.47 -5.65 12.70
C ALA A 344 -13.48 -7.17 12.96
N ASN A 345 -13.49 -8.00 11.91
CA ASN A 345 -13.43 -9.45 12.03
C ASN A 345 -12.01 -9.99 12.24
N VAL A 346 -10.98 -9.18 11.99
CA VAL A 346 -9.57 -9.59 12.16
C VAL A 346 -9.25 -9.73 13.64
N HIS A 347 -9.09 -10.95 14.10
CA HIS A 347 -8.83 -11.29 15.50
C HIS A 347 -7.34 -11.22 15.85
N THR A 348 -6.49 -11.80 15.00
CA THR A 348 -5.04 -11.91 15.21
C THR A 348 -4.30 -11.54 13.93
N VAL A 349 -3.16 -10.86 14.08
CA VAL A 349 -2.23 -10.52 13.00
C VAL A 349 -0.83 -10.93 13.40
N ILE A 350 -0.18 -11.69 12.56
CA ILE A 350 1.20 -12.16 12.74
C ILE A 350 2.02 -11.68 11.54
N VAL A 351 3.19 -11.11 11.80
CA VAL A 351 4.16 -10.69 10.79
C VAL A 351 5.52 -11.23 11.17
N ASP A 352 6.14 -11.97 10.26
CA ASP A 352 7.45 -12.60 10.48
C ASP A 352 7.48 -13.42 11.79
N GLY A 353 6.38 -14.13 12.08
CA GLY A 353 6.22 -14.92 13.30
C GLY A 353 5.92 -14.11 14.56
N ARG A 354 5.88 -12.78 14.50
CA ARG A 354 5.57 -11.92 15.67
C ARG A 354 4.08 -11.56 15.68
N THR A 355 3.43 -11.76 16.80
CA THR A 355 2.02 -11.38 16.98
C THR A 355 1.91 -9.87 17.19
N LEU A 356 1.39 -9.13 16.21
CA LEU A 356 1.18 -7.67 16.26
C LEU A 356 -0.21 -7.27 16.73
N LYS A 357 -1.21 -8.17 16.56
CA LYS A 357 -2.57 -8.03 17.07
C LYS A 357 -3.03 -9.37 17.61
N ARG A 358 -3.69 -9.39 18.76
CA ARG A 358 -4.30 -10.59 19.37
C ARG A 358 -5.56 -10.19 20.10
N ASN A 359 -6.60 -11.02 20.00
CA ASN A 359 -7.89 -10.75 20.62
C ASN A 359 -8.40 -9.32 20.31
N TYR A 360 -8.30 -8.91 19.05
CA TYR A 360 -8.67 -7.58 18.53
C TYR A 360 -7.84 -6.41 19.09
N GLN A 361 -6.80 -6.65 19.89
CA GLN A 361 -5.95 -5.63 20.49
C GLN A 361 -4.55 -5.64 19.89
N LEU A 362 -4.00 -4.44 19.63
CA LEU A 362 -2.60 -4.30 19.25
C LEU A 362 -1.71 -4.72 20.41
N THR A 363 -0.65 -5.48 20.17
CA THR A 363 0.18 -6.08 21.22
C THR A 363 1.31 -5.18 21.71
N HIS A 364 1.86 -4.34 20.83
CA HIS A 364 3.04 -3.52 21.12
C HIS A 364 2.83 -2.02 20.83
N LEU A 365 1.78 -1.67 20.10
CA LEU A 365 1.38 -0.27 19.90
C LEU A 365 0.23 0.08 20.84
N ASN A 366 0.39 1.12 21.64
CA ASN A 366 -0.70 1.63 22.48
C ASN A 366 -1.66 2.47 21.63
N LYS A 367 -2.82 1.89 21.30
CA LYS A 367 -3.87 2.53 20.49
C LYS A 367 -4.26 3.93 21.02
N GLY A 368 -4.42 4.08 22.32
CA GLY A 368 -4.80 5.36 22.94
C GLY A 368 -3.74 6.44 22.74
N GLN A 369 -2.46 6.09 22.93
CA GLN A 369 -1.34 7.02 22.69
C GLN A 369 -1.22 7.41 21.22
N VAL A 370 -1.38 6.44 20.30
CA VAL A 370 -1.35 6.73 18.85
C VAL A 370 -2.46 7.73 18.47
N ILE A 371 -3.68 7.50 18.92
CA ILE A 371 -4.82 8.40 18.66
C ILE A 371 -4.58 9.78 19.26
N THR A 372 -4.11 9.87 20.50
CA THR A 372 -3.86 11.14 21.19
C THR A 372 -2.78 11.95 20.47
N ALA A 373 -1.66 11.32 20.11
CA ALA A 373 -0.59 11.97 19.36
C ALA A 373 -1.07 12.46 17.98
N ALA A 374 -1.86 11.65 17.28
CA ALA A 374 -2.42 12.02 15.99
C ALA A 374 -3.37 13.24 16.09
N LYS A 375 -4.24 13.28 17.09
CA LYS A 375 -5.15 14.41 17.35
C LYS A 375 -4.38 15.71 17.65
N GLN A 376 -3.37 15.65 18.51
CA GLN A 376 -2.55 16.80 18.85
C GLN A 376 -1.79 17.34 17.63
N GLU A 377 -1.18 16.44 16.86
CA GLU A 377 -0.44 16.84 15.67
C GLU A 377 -1.36 17.37 14.57
N PHE A 378 -2.55 16.78 14.39
CA PHE A 378 -3.57 17.31 13.50
C PHE A 378 -3.97 18.74 13.87
N GLN A 379 -4.26 19.03 15.15
CA GLN A 379 -4.57 20.37 15.61
C GLN A 379 -3.45 21.37 15.29
N ARG A 380 -2.20 21.00 15.60
CA ARG A 380 -1.03 21.81 15.25
C ARG A 380 -0.96 22.12 13.74
N LEU A 381 -1.21 21.11 12.90
CA LEU A 381 -1.20 21.27 11.44
C LEU A 381 -2.33 22.21 10.97
N MET A 382 -3.53 22.11 11.54
CA MET A 382 -4.65 22.99 11.21
C MET A 382 -4.34 24.44 11.59
N GLU A 383 -3.83 24.67 12.80
CA GLU A 383 -3.41 26.00 13.26
C GLU A 383 -2.33 26.61 12.37
N LYS A 384 -1.28 25.84 12.02
CA LYS A 384 -0.16 26.32 11.20
C LYS A 384 -0.55 26.58 9.74
N SER A 385 -1.40 25.73 9.16
CA SER A 385 -1.80 25.85 7.77
C SER A 385 -2.91 26.87 7.53
N GLY A 386 -3.66 27.23 8.57
CA GLY A 386 -4.89 28.02 8.43
C GLY A 386 -5.93 27.31 7.55
N TRP A 387 -5.87 25.97 7.45
CA TRP A 387 -6.86 25.20 6.71
C TRP A 387 -8.19 25.25 7.45
N GLN A 388 -9.20 25.81 6.78
CA GLN A 388 -10.58 25.76 7.24
C GLN A 388 -11.30 24.76 6.35
N GLY A 389 -11.79 23.67 6.97
CA GLY A 389 -12.45 22.54 6.34
C GLY A 389 -13.76 22.92 5.63
#